data_91f99b84ef1a48d64c6bfec1d34bcede
#
_entry.id   91f99b84ef1a48d64c6bfec1d34bcede
#
_cell.length_a   1.000
_cell.length_b   1.000
_cell.length_c   1.000
_cell.angle_alpha   90.00
_cell.angle_beta   90.00
_cell.angle_gamma   90.00
#
_symmetry.space_group_name_H-M   'P 1'
#
loop_
_entity.id
_entity.type
_entity.pdbx_description
1 polymer ?
#
loop_
_entity_poly.entity_id
_entity_poly.type
_entity_poly.pdbx_seq_one_letter_code
_entity_poly.pdbx_strand_id
1 'polypeptide(L)'
;SYCDENGIGVIWRAKNATRDEDKLITILRYGYYNLDIEYDVVVSLMANCPGNQTSDIDNGINTMIKHKLKEVRGFGTDGVENGLMILDKEILQSNRDVSYYLGGVITNGKEIHYKKDLL
;
A
#
# COMPACT_ATOMS: atom_id res chain seq x y z
N SER A 1 18.72 -3.93 -13.38
CA SER A 1 17.94 -2.85 -12.77
C SER A 1 18.23 -2.75 -11.28
N TYR A 2 17.82 -1.66 -10.69
CA TYR A 2 17.96 -1.46 -9.24
C TYR A 2 17.29 -2.59 -8.43
N CYS A 3 16.10 -2.99 -8.84
CA CYS A 3 15.37 -4.06 -8.15
C CYS A 3 16.12 -5.38 -8.22
N ASP A 4 16.63 -5.76 -9.38
CA ASP A 4 17.39 -6.99 -9.56
C ASP A 4 18.67 -6.99 -8.72
N GLU A 5 19.37 -5.86 -8.70
CA GLU A 5 20.62 -5.70 -7.95
C GLU A 5 20.40 -5.78 -6.43
N ASN A 6 19.22 -5.46 -5.95
CA ASN A 6 18.89 -5.43 -4.53
C ASN A 6 17.96 -6.57 -4.08
N GLY A 7 17.75 -7.59 -4.92
CA GLY A 7 16.94 -8.74 -4.57
C GLY A 7 15.45 -8.44 -4.44
N ILE A 8 14.96 -7.41 -5.13
CA ILE A 8 13.56 -7.01 -5.10
C ILE A 8 12.85 -7.59 -6.32
N GLY A 9 11.80 -8.35 -6.09
CA GLY A 9 10.99 -8.90 -7.17
C GLY A 9 10.27 -7.81 -7.96
N VAL A 10 10.09 -8.05 -9.26
CA VAL A 10 9.40 -7.12 -10.16
C VAL A 10 8.24 -7.84 -10.84
N ILE A 11 7.07 -7.22 -10.80
CA ILE A 11 5.90 -7.68 -11.54
C ILE A 11 5.60 -6.64 -12.61
N TRP A 12 5.72 -7.05 -13.88
CA TRP A 12 5.41 -6.18 -15.00
C TRP A 12 3.90 -6.22 -15.27
N ARG A 13 3.27 -5.04 -15.25
CA ARG A 13 1.85 -4.94 -15.55
C ARG A 13 1.60 -5.12 -17.05
N ALA A 14 0.50 -5.79 -17.39
CA ALA A 14 0.04 -5.83 -18.78
C ALA A 14 -0.26 -4.41 -19.26
N LYS A 15 -0.15 -4.18 -20.57
CA LYS A 15 -0.35 -2.85 -21.17
C LYS A 15 -1.71 -2.24 -20.82
N ASN A 16 -2.75 -3.07 -20.75
CA ASN A 16 -4.10 -2.64 -20.39
C ASN A 16 -4.27 -2.35 -18.89
N ALA A 17 -3.29 -2.68 -18.07
CA ALA A 17 -3.28 -2.44 -16.62
C ALA A 17 -2.26 -1.37 -16.22
N THR A 18 -1.78 -0.56 -17.18
CA THR A 18 -0.76 0.48 -16.95
C THR A 18 -1.30 1.89 -17.16
N ARG A 19 -2.62 2.05 -17.27
CA ARG A 19 -3.25 3.35 -17.48
C ARG A 19 -3.26 4.16 -16.19
N ASP A 20 -3.04 5.46 -16.30
CA ASP A 20 -3.02 6.37 -15.14
C ASP A 20 -4.35 6.43 -14.40
N GLU A 21 -5.46 6.21 -15.11
CA GLU A 21 -6.79 6.22 -14.52
C GLU A 21 -7.15 4.94 -13.77
N ASP A 22 -6.31 3.92 -13.80
CA ASP A 22 -6.58 2.67 -13.08
C ASP A 22 -6.53 2.92 -11.57
N LYS A 23 -7.53 2.41 -10.86
CA LYS A 23 -7.58 2.51 -9.40
C LYS A 23 -6.43 1.73 -8.77
N LEU A 24 -5.87 2.25 -7.69
CA LEU A 24 -4.81 1.58 -6.95
C LEU A 24 -5.21 0.15 -6.55
N ILE A 25 -6.43 -0.06 -6.09
CA ILE A 25 -6.88 -1.39 -5.69
C ILE A 25 -6.83 -2.39 -6.85
N THR A 26 -7.14 -1.95 -8.06
CA THR A 26 -7.05 -2.80 -9.27
C THR A 26 -5.60 -3.21 -9.53
N ILE A 27 -4.67 -2.28 -9.38
CA ILE A 27 -3.23 -2.54 -9.54
C ILE A 27 -2.74 -3.52 -8.47
N LEU A 28 -3.17 -3.34 -7.24
CA LEU A 28 -2.78 -4.23 -6.13
C LEU A 28 -3.34 -5.65 -6.31
N ARG A 29 -4.56 -5.79 -6.79
CA ARG A 29 -5.11 -7.11 -7.13
C ARG A 29 -4.30 -7.80 -8.21
N TYR A 30 -3.96 -7.07 -9.26
CA TYR A 30 -3.12 -7.61 -10.33
C TYR A 30 -1.79 -8.13 -9.77
N GLY A 31 -1.13 -7.32 -8.93
CA GLY A 31 0.11 -7.73 -8.28
C GLY A 31 -0.07 -8.95 -7.40
N TYR A 32 -1.10 -8.96 -6.57
CA TYR A 32 -1.39 -10.07 -5.66
C TYR A 32 -1.57 -11.40 -6.39
N TYR A 33 -2.35 -11.40 -7.48
CA TYR A 33 -2.60 -12.63 -8.23
C TYR A 33 -1.42 -13.07 -9.09
N ASN A 34 -0.40 -12.25 -9.23
CA ASN A 34 0.85 -12.61 -9.91
C ASN A 34 1.96 -13.04 -8.95
N LEU A 35 1.67 -13.17 -7.65
CA LEU A 35 2.60 -13.72 -6.69
C LEU A 35 2.51 -15.26 -6.71
N ASP A 36 3.65 -15.90 -6.43
CA ASP A 36 3.73 -17.37 -6.39
C ASP A 36 3.08 -17.97 -5.14
N ILE A 37 2.88 -17.16 -4.12
CA ILE A 37 2.38 -17.59 -2.82
C ILE A 37 1.17 -16.70 -2.45
N GLU A 38 0.16 -17.30 -1.85
CA GLU A 38 -0.95 -16.58 -1.26
C GLU A 38 -0.51 -16.01 0.10
N TYR A 39 -0.51 -14.70 0.22
CA TYR A 39 -0.20 -14.01 1.47
C TYR A 39 -1.47 -13.57 2.17
N ASP A 40 -1.44 -13.51 3.50
CA ASP A 40 -2.61 -13.13 4.31
C ASP A 40 -2.82 -11.61 4.33
N VAL A 41 -1.74 -10.86 4.28
CA VAL A 41 -1.75 -9.40 4.36
C VAL A 41 -0.80 -8.83 3.33
N VAL A 42 -1.22 -7.76 2.67
CA VAL A 42 -0.40 -7.03 1.70
C VAL A 42 -0.21 -5.60 2.20
N VAL A 43 1.03 -5.16 2.21
CA VAL A 43 1.40 -3.78 2.52
C VAL A 43 1.76 -3.07 1.23
N SER A 44 1.07 -1.99 0.96
CA SER A 44 1.34 -1.14 -0.20
C SER A 44 1.97 0.16 0.26
N LEU A 45 3.07 0.53 -0.38
CA LEU A 45 3.75 1.80 -0.17
C LEU A 45 3.85 2.52 -1.50
N MET A 46 3.56 3.81 -1.50
CA MET A 46 3.75 4.64 -2.68
C MET A 46 5.18 5.20 -2.70
N ALA A 47 5.82 5.13 -3.85
CA ALA A 47 7.22 5.57 -4.01
C ALA A 47 7.41 7.07 -3.71
N ASN A 48 6.37 7.87 -3.88
CA ASN A 48 6.43 9.31 -3.60
C ASN A 48 6.14 9.67 -2.13
N CYS A 49 6.09 8.67 -1.25
CA CYS A 49 5.90 8.87 0.19
C CYS A 49 7.02 8.17 0.98
N PRO A 50 8.29 8.56 0.79
CA PRO A 50 9.43 7.80 1.32
C PRO A 50 9.64 7.89 2.83
N GLY A 51 8.91 8.76 3.52
CA GLY A 51 9.07 8.95 4.95
C GLY A 51 8.43 7.88 5.82
N ASN A 52 7.66 6.96 5.25
CA ASN A 52 7.08 5.85 6.01
C ASN A 52 8.19 4.91 6.49
N GLN A 53 8.15 4.57 7.77
CA GLN A 53 9.17 3.76 8.44
C GLN A 53 8.65 2.36 8.75
N THR A 54 9.56 1.45 9.05
CA THR A 54 9.19 0.09 9.49
C THR A 54 8.24 0.13 10.68
N SER A 55 8.46 1.02 11.63
CA SER A 55 7.58 1.19 12.80
C SER A 55 6.16 1.59 12.40
N ASP A 56 5.98 2.37 11.34
CA ASP A 56 4.66 2.75 10.82
C ASP A 56 3.91 1.52 10.29
N ILE A 57 4.61 0.65 9.57
CA ILE A 57 4.06 -0.59 9.04
C ILE A 57 3.68 -1.53 10.18
N ASP A 58 4.56 -1.72 11.15
CA ASP A 58 4.30 -2.59 12.30
C ASP A 58 3.11 -2.09 13.11
N ASN A 59 3.03 -0.79 13.35
CA ASN A 59 1.91 -0.18 14.03
C ASN A 59 0.59 -0.38 13.27
N GLY A 60 0.63 -0.24 11.96
CA GLY A 60 -0.53 -0.48 11.10
C GLY A 60 -1.01 -1.92 11.15
N ILE A 61 -0.11 -2.88 11.07
CA ILE A 61 -0.43 -4.31 11.17
C ILE A 61 -1.00 -4.65 12.55
N ASN A 62 -0.38 -4.14 13.61
CA ASN A 62 -0.86 -4.35 14.98
C ASN A 62 -2.27 -3.76 15.18
N THR A 63 -2.53 -2.59 14.61
CA THR A 63 -3.86 -1.96 14.64
C THR A 63 -4.89 -2.83 13.91
N MET A 64 -4.53 -3.36 12.75
CA MET A 64 -5.39 -4.26 11.98
C MET A 64 -5.77 -5.50 12.80
N ILE A 65 -4.79 -6.13 13.44
CA ILE A 65 -5.01 -7.34 14.24
C ILE A 65 -5.85 -7.02 15.49
N LYS A 66 -5.48 -5.98 16.22
CA LYS A 66 -6.13 -5.61 17.47
C LYS A 66 -7.62 -5.29 17.29
N HIS A 67 -7.95 -4.60 16.23
CA HIS A 67 -9.32 -4.14 15.96
C HIS A 67 -10.06 -4.99 14.92
N LYS A 68 -9.45 -6.08 14.47
CA LYS A 68 -10.01 -7.00 13.45
C LYS A 68 -10.42 -6.26 12.18
N LEU A 69 -9.56 -5.37 11.73
CA LEU A 69 -9.79 -4.57 10.53
C LEU A 69 -9.36 -5.35 9.28
N LYS A 70 -9.93 -4.99 8.15
CA LYS A 70 -9.59 -5.57 6.84
C LYS A 70 -8.75 -4.62 6.00
N GLU A 71 -8.71 -3.36 6.39
CA GLU A 71 -7.93 -2.33 5.71
C GLU A 71 -7.44 -1.31 6.72
N VAL A 72 -6.17 -0.90 6.60
CA VAL A 72 -5.60 0.19 7.39
C VAL A 72 -4.87 1.13 6.45
N ARG A 73 -5.09 2.43 6.61
CA ARG A 73 -4.42 3.46 5.84
C ARG A 73 -3.59 4.37 6.75
N GLY A 74 -2.47 4.84 6.22
CA GLY A 74 -1.62 5.80 6.91
C GLY A 74 -2.02 7.23 6.62
N PHE A 75 -1.95 8.07 7.64
CA PHE A 75 -2.25 9.50 7.56
C PHE A 75 -1.11 10.28 8.21
N GLY A 76 -0.80 11.44 7.66
CA GLY A 76 0.07 12.40 8.34
C GLY A 76 -0.66 13.07 9.48
N THR A 77 0.07 13.86 10.27
CA THR A 77 -0.51 14.66 11.36
C THR A 77 -1.48 15.73 10.86
N ASP A 78 -1.42 16.03 9.56
CA ASP A 78 -2.36 16.92 8.88
C ASP A 78 -3.69 16.25 8.50
N GLY A 79 -3.81 14.92 8.74
CA GLY A 79 -4.99 14.15 8.40
C GLY A 79 -5.08 13.72 6.94
N VAL A 80 -4.03 13.93 6.15
CA VAL A 80 -3.99 13.57 4.74
C VAL A 80 -3.33 12.19 4.58
N GLU A 81 -3.90 11.33 3.73
CA GLU A 81 -3.33 10.02 3.40
C GLU A 81 -1.91 10.19 2.87
N ASN A 82 -1.01 9.29 3.29
CA ASN A 82 0.41 9.40 2.98
C ASN A 82 1.02 8.14 2.38
N GLY A 83 0.25 7.39 1.64
CA GLY A 83 0.73 6.33 0.77
C GLY A 83 0.95 4.97 1.42
N LEU A 84 0.65 4.81 2.70
CA LEU A 84 0.64 3.50 3.34
C LEU A 84 -0.77 2.91 3.28
N MET A 85 -0.88 1.68 2.79
CA MET A 85 -2.13 0.93 2.77
C MET A 85 -1.84 -0.52 3.13
N ILE A 86 -2.57 -1.05 4.10
CA ILE A 86 -2.44 -2.44 4.55
C ILE A 86 -3.76 -3.13 4.29
N LEU A 87 -3.74 -4.21 3.53
CA LEU A 87 -4.94 -4.91 3.09
C LEU A 87 -4.90 -6.37 3.50
N ASP A 88 -6.01 -6.84 4.08
CA ASP A 88 -6.25 -8.27 4.25
C ASP A 88 -6.53 -8.89 2.88
N LYS A 89 -6.10 -10.13 2.70
CA LYS A 89 -6.29 -10.84 1.41
C LYS A 89 -7.74 -10.91 0.96
N GLU A 90 -8.71 -10.91 1.88
CA GLU A 90 -10.13 -10.93 1.54
C GLU A 90 -10.53 -9.73 0.68
N ILE A 91 -9.94 -8.57 0.93
CA ILE A 91 -10.22 -7.35 0.13
C ILE A 91 -9.68 -7.53 -1.29
N LEU A 92 -8.47 -8.09 -1.41
CA LEU A 92 -7.85 -8.33 -2.72
C LEU A 92 -8.56 -9.42 -3.51
N GLN A 93 -9.12 -10.41 -2.82
CA GLN A 93 -9.87 -11.50 -3.43
C GLN A 93 -11.34 -11.16 -3.70
N SER A 94 -11.83 -10.02 -3.17
CA SER A 94 -13.19 -9.55 -3.39
C SER A 94 -13.27 -8.59 -4.57
N ASN A 95 -14.50 -8.21 -4.95
CA ASN A 95 -14.75 -7.18 -5.96
C ASN A 95 -14.98 -5.80 -5.32
N ARG A 96 -14.72 -5.66 -4.02
CA ARG A 96 -14.95 -4.40 -3.30
C ARG A 96 -13.76 -3.46 -3.49
N ASP A 97 -14.05 -2.19 -3.65
CA ASP A 97 -13.02 -1.15 -3.70
C ASP A 97 -12.61 -0.65 -2.33
N VAL A 98 -13.47 -0.83 -1.33
CA VAL A 98 -13.24 -0.39 0.05
C VAL A 98 -13.74 -1.45 1.03
N SER A 99 -13.18 -1.44 2.23
CA SER A 99 -13.63 -2.29 3.33
C SER A 99 -14.58 -1.53 4.25
N TYR A 100 -15.55 -2.23 4.82
CA TYR A 100 -16.35 -1.70 5.93
C TYR A 100 -15.58 -1.72 7.26
N TYR A 101 -14.47 -2.46 7.32
CA TYR A 101 -13.60 -2.59 8.50
C TYR A 101 -12.30 -1.86 8.26
N LEU A 102 -12.41 -0.54 8.06
CA LEU A 102 -11.31 0.35 7.75
C LEU A 102 -10.85 1.09 9.01
N GLY A 103 -9.55 1.15 9.21
CA GLY A 103 -8.93 1.97 10.24
C GLY A 103 -7.81 2.84 9.68
N GLY A 104 -7.29 3.71 10.50
CA GLY A 104 -6.19 4.59 10.14
C GLY A 104 -5.14 4.65 11.23
N VAL A 105 -3.90 4.95 10.83
CA VAL A 105 -2.78 5.18 11.74
C VAL A 105 -2.03 6.44 11.31
N ILE A 106 -1.48 7.16 12.27
CA ILE A 106 -0.62 8.31 11.99
C ILE A 106 0.78 7.79 11.67
N THR A 107 1.34 8.23 10.57
CA THR A 107 2.65 7.78 10.10
C THR A 107 3.55 8.97 9.75
N ASN A 108 4.82 8.67 9.48
CA ASN A 108 5.84 9.65 9.14
C ASN A 108 5.93 9.93 7.63
N GLY A 109 5.11 9.28 6.82
CA GLY A 109 5.12 9.47 5.38
C GLY A 109 4.71 10.89 4.99
N LYS A 110 5.33 11.39 3.92
CA LYS A 110 4.99 12.67 3.32
C LYS A 110 5.01 12.50 1.81
N GLU A 111 3.92 12.90 1.17
CA GLU A 111 3.80 12.81 -0.27
C GLU A 111 4.68 13.86 -0.95
N ILE A 112 5.44 13.43 -1.95
CA ILE A 112 6.36 14.28 -2.70
C ILE A 112 5.89 14.36 -4.14
N HIS A 113 5.47 15.54 -4.57
CA HIS A 113 5.06 15.82 -5.94
C HIS A 113 6.07 16.70 -6.68
N TYR A 114 6.82 17.54 -5.94
CA TYR A 114 7.74 18.49 -6.51
C TYR A 114 9.09 18.41 -5.79
N LYS A 115 10.14 18.79 -6.51
CA LYS A 115 11.51 18.81 -5.95
C LYS A 115 11.61 19.61 -4.64
N LYS A 116 10.84 20.69 -4.51
CA LYS A 116 10.83 21.50 -3.29
C LYS A 116 10.36 20.75 -2.04
N ASP A 117 9.59 19.68 -2.23
CA ASP A 117 9.08 18.88 -1.12
C ASP A 117 10.16 18.00 -0.46
N LEU A 118 11.32 17.89 -1.12
CA LEU A 118 12.47 17.15 -0.59
C LEU A 118 13.26 17.93 0.48
N LEU A 119 12.99 19.21 0.64
CA LEU A 119 13.74 20.09 1.54
C LEU A 119 13.11 20.16 2.94
#